data_4cda4c1b00c9c87d032757fdc0ee7c01
#
_entry.id   4cda4c1b00c9c87d032757fdc0ee7c01
#
_cell.length_a   1.000
_cell.length_b   1.000
_cell.length_c   1.000
_cell.angle_alpha   90.00
_cell.angle_beta   90.00
_cell.angle_gamma   90.00
#
_symmetry.space_group_name_H-M   'P 1'
#
loop_
_entity.id
_entity.type
_entity.pdbx_description
1 polymer ?
#
loop_
_entity_poly.entity_id
_entity_poly.type
_entity_poly.pdbx_seq_one_letter_code
_entity_poly.pdbx_strand_id
1 'polypeptide(L)'
;MKRSFLVVFAVLTAWSSMYVSGEEADTPVNQEYAPLEKKAPIYPYVTQFNGIEGYCIIQFTVTELGKVRDVFPDECSPIGLFEGVSVESAKDFIYQPRIVDGVPQSVSGVQNKFTFDLTGGGKRRDVGDDPIKFSFLKPNEQRSVDRRMKKADWASLKKYALGRQSSNYRMLFFAGYAELIMGNSDAAYEFIEQFIFHDEEEVPFEYVTFSAIQTLVAHYYQSQQYEKLIALDEHVDIWWFRLIEPREVNRMALMIADAYGIAGNMAASNKRFEQIVDRAPSASETADPFVGMARTALGL
;
A
#
# COMPACT_ATOMS: atom_id res chain seq x y z
N MET A 1 105.89 1.28 20.20
CA MET A 1 104.64 1.65 19.58
C MET A 1 104.29 0.57 18.54
N LYS A 2 103.48 -0.41 18.97
CA LYS A 2 103.00 -1.48 18.09
C LYS A 2 101.47 -1.52 18.18
N ARG A 3 100.79 -1.20 17.05
CA ARG A 3 99.34 -1.30 16.95
C ARG A 3 99.01 -2.68 16.36
N SER A 4 98.37 -3.49 17.17
CA SER A 4 97.83 -4.78 16.76
C SER A 4 96.45 -4.51 16.10
N PHE A 5 96.20 -5.01 14.88
CA PHE A 5 94.90 -5.07 14.18
C PHE A 5 94.23 -6.41 14.51
N LEU A 6 93.10 -6.34 15.11
CA LEU A 6 92.22 -7.51 15.31
C LEU A 6 91.21 -7.60 14.17
N VAL A 7 91.31 -8.69 13.47
CA VAL A 7 90.36 -8.99 12.34
C VAL A 7 89.24 -9.82 12.96
N VAL A 8 88.05 -9.25 12.97
CA VAL A 8 86.83 -9.96 13.42
C VAL A 8 86.18 -10.56 12.19
N PHE A 9 86.08 -11.89 12.13
CA PHE A 9 85.29 -12.63 11.15
C PHE A 9 83.80 -12.62 11.60
N ALA A 10 82.97 -11.94 10.87
CA ALA A 10 81.53 -12.01 11.05
C ALA A 10 80.99 -13.21 10.25
N VAL A 11 80.46 -14.21 10.92
CA VAL A 11 79.74 -15.31 10.32
C VAL A 11 78.31 -14.86 10.15
N LEU A 12 77.88 -14.62 8.90
CA LEU A 12 76.52 -14.38 8.52
C LEU A 12 75.74 -15.69 8.42
N THR A 13 74.98 -16.03 9.44
CA THR A 13 73.98 -17.11 9.39
C THR A 13 72.71 -16.53 8.71
N ALA A 14 72.44 -16.93 7.48
CA ALA A 14 71.19 -16.65 6.76
C ALA A 14 70.10 -17.50 7.39
N TRP A 15 69.20 -16.85 8.14
CA TRP A 15 67.93 -17.45 8.52
C TRP A 15 66.94 -17.23 7.37
N SER A 16 66.68 -18.32 6.62
CA SER A 16 65.56 -18.37 5.66
C SER A 16 64.29 -18.47 6.48
N SER A 17 63.56 -17.34 6.60
CA SER A 17 62.19 -17.35 7.09
C SER A 17 61.30 -17.98 6.00
N MET A 18 60.86 -19.21 6.21
CA MET A 18 59.75 -19.79 5.49
C MET A 18 58.48 -19.02 5.92
N TYR A 19 58.02 -18.12 5.06
CA TYR A 19 56.63 -17.64 5.11
C TYR A 19 55.74 -18.81 4.70
N VAL A 20 55.14 -19.45 5.68
CA VAL A 20 53.96 -20.30 5.43
C VAL A 20 52.82 -19.32 5.17
N SER A 21 52.45 -19.11 3.90
CA SER A 21 51.19 -18.57 3.56
C SER A 21 50.12 -19.57 4.00
N GLY A 22 49.55 -19.34 5.17
CA GLY A 22 48.30 -19.98 5.56
C GLY A 22 47.23 -19.49 4.58
N GLU A 23 46.84 -20.32 3.66
CA GLU A 23 45.57 -20.21 2.94
C GLU A 23 44.49 -20.35 4.01
N GLU A 24 44.00 -19.22 4.54
CA GLU A 24 42.76 -19.24 5.32
C GLU A 24 41.72 -19.86 4.38
N ALA A 25 41.32 -21.09 4.67
CA ALA A 25 40.20 -21.72 4.02
C ALA A 25 38.98 -20.80 4.20
N ASP A 26 38.55 -20.19 3.11
CA ASP A 26 37.40 -19.30 3.05
C ASP A 26 36.18 -20.13 3.52
N THR A 27 35.88 -20.03 4.81
CA THR A 27 34.69 -20.68 5.37
C THR A 27 33.48 -20.04 4.68
N PRO A 28 32.62 -20.80 4.03
CA PRO A 28 31.48 -20.25 3.31
C PRO A 28 30.63 -19.41 4.26
N VAL A 29 30.45 -18.14 3.91
CA VAL A 29 29.69 -17.19 4.72
C VAL A 29 28.22 -17.51 4.52
N ASN A 30 27.54 -17.92 5.59
CA ASN A 30 26.09 -18.06 5.64
C ASN A 30 25.50 -16.92 6.45
N GLN A 31 24.49 -16.24 5.89
CA GLN A 31 23.85 -15.10 6.50
C GLN A 31 22.35 -15.11 6.18
N GLU A 32 21.52 -14.99 7.21
CA GLU A 32 20.07 -14.84 7.00
C GLU A 32 19.74 -13.39 6.60
N TYR A 33 18.61 -13.24 5.88
CA TYR A 33 18.12 -11.92 5.55
C TYR A 33 17.65 -11.18 6.80
N ALA A 34 17.89 -9.88 6.85
CA ALA A 34 17.46 -9.03 7.96
C ALA A 34 17.07 -7.64 7.45
N PRO A 35 16.05 -6.98 8.03
CA PRO A 35 15.70 -5.63 7.64
C PRO A 35 16.80 -4.65 8.07
N LEU A 36 17.27 -3.82 7.13
CA LEU A 36 18.20 -2.71 7.39
C LEU A 36 17.44 -1.39 7.50
N GLU A 37 16.49 -1.17 6.60
CA GLU A 37 15.68 0.04 6.59
C GLU A 37 14.23 -0.32 6.26
N LYS A 38 13.30 0.18 7.07
CA LYS A 38 11.86 0.10 6.83
C LYS A 38 11.25 1.48 6.96
N LYS A 39 10.50 1.87 5.95
CA LYS A 39 9.76 3.12 5.95
C LYS A 39 8.35 2.88 6.48
N ALA A 40 7.87 3.75 7.35
CA ALA A 40 6.48 3.70 7.79
C ALA A 40 5.56 4.19 6.66
N PRO A 41 4.40 3.55 6.43
CA PRO A 41 3.42 4.04 5.48
C PRO A 41 2.85 5.38 5.93
N ILE A 42 2.47 6.19 4.95
CA ILE A 42 1.70 7.39 5.22
C ILE A 42 0.29 6.95 5.59
N TYR A 43 -0.21 7.40 6.72
CA TYR A 43 -1.59 7.15 7.10
C TYR A 43 -2.52 7.79 6.05
N PRO A 44 -3.43 7.06 5.40
CA PRO A 44 -4.29 7.65 4.40
C PRO A 44 -5.15 8.75 5.02
N TYR A 45 -5.24 9.89 4.35
CA TYR A 45 -5.89 11.08 4.89
C TYR A 45 -7.34 10.80 5.34
N VAL A 46 -8.10 10.13 4.48
CA VAL A 46 -9.52 9.83 4.75
C VAL A 46 -9.68 8.93 5.97
N THR A 47 -8.82 7.92 6.12
CA THR A 47 -8.88 6.99 7.26
C THR A 47 -8.42 7.66 8.55
N GLN A 48 -7.31 8.41 8.50
CA GLN A 48 -6.80 9.17 9.64
C GLN A 48 -7.81 10.19 10.15
N PHE A 49 -8.44 10.90 9.21
CA PHE A 49 -9.42 11.91 9.54
C PHE A 49 -10.69 11.33 10.17
N ASN A 50 -11.15 10.20 9.64
CA ASN A 50 -12.34 9.51 10.15
C ASN A 50 -12.07 8.64 11.38
N GLY A 51 -10.84 8.63 11.89
CA GLY A 51 -10.49 7.84 13.06
C GLY A 51 -10.51 6.33 12.81
N ILE A 52 -10.28 5.90 11.54
CA ILE A 52 -10.26 4.48 11.20
C ILE A 52 -8.88 3.92 11.50
N GLU A 53 -8.81 3.04 12.43
CA GLU A 53 -7.63 2.23 12.74
C GLU A 53 -7.70 0.88 12.04
N GLY A 54 -6.55 0.22 11.90
CA GLY A 54 -6.51 -1.07 11.26
C GLY A 54 -5.10 -1.60 11.05
N TYR A 55 -4.97 -2.56 10.15
CA TYR A 55 -3.68 -3.12 9.78
C TYR A 55 -3.66 -3.58 8.33
N CYS A 56 -2.46 -3.76 7.81
CA CYS A 56 -2.25 -4.42 6.54
C CYS A 56 -1.00 -5.30 6.62
N ILE A 57 -1.17 -6.58 6.30
CA ILE A 57 -0.08 -7.52 6.09
C ILE A 57 0.23 -7.52 4.60
N ILE A 58 1.47 -7.26 4.27
CA ILE A 58 1.98 -7.31 2.91
C ILE A 58 2.95 -8.46 2.76
N GLN A 59 2.99 -9.04 1.59
CA GLN A 59 3.96 -10.06 1.21
C GLN A 59 4.83 -9.57 0.07
N PHE A 60 6.10 -9.97 0.06
CA PHE A 60 7.08 -9.55 -0.95
C PHE A 60 8.26 -10.52 -1.05
N THR A 61 9.11 -10.29 -2.04
CA THR A 61 10.38 -10.98 -2.22
C THR A 61 11.53 -10.04 -1.89
N VAL A 62 12.46 -10.48 -1.04
CA VAL A 62 13.78 -9.83 -0.86
C VAL A 62 14.73 -10.37 -1.90
N THR A 63 15.32 -9.51 -2.71
CA THR A 63 16.24 -9.86 -3.78
C THR A 63 17.65 -10.15 -3.25
N GLU A 64 18.52 -10.69 -4.12
CA GLU A 64 19.94 -10.90 -3.87
C GLU A 64 20.70 -9.60 -3.54
N LEU A 65 20.14 -8.44 -3.93
CA LEU A 65 20.69 -7.11 -3.64
C LEU A 65 20.06 -6.47 -2.39
N GLY A 66 19.21 -7.21 -1.66
CA GLY A 66 18.53 -6.68 -0.49
C GLY A 66 17.39 -5.69 -0.82
N LYS A 67 16.98 -5.58 -2.07
CA LYS A 67 15.82 -4.78 -2.49
C LYS A 67 14.55 -5.62 -2.41
N VAL A 68 13.41 -4.94 -2.33
CA VAL A 68 12.10 -5.59 -2.30
C VAL A 68 11.46 -5.55 -3.69
N ARG A 69 10.84 -6.66 -4.10
CA ARG A 69 10.02 -6.77 -5.33
C ARG A 69 8.80 -7.63 -5.09
N ASP A 70 7.90 -7.68 -6.05
CA ASP A 70 6.67 -8.48 -6.01
C ASP A 70 5.83 -8.21 -4.75
N VAL A 71 5.63 -6.92 -4.44
CA VAL A 71 4.92 -6.50 -3.24
C VAL A 71 3.42 -6.54 -3.49
N PHE A 72 2.70 -7.27 -2.66
CA PHE A 72 1.24 -7.30 -2.70
C PHE A 72 0.62 -7.39 -1.29
N PRO A 73 -0.62 -6.91 -1.10
CA PRO A 73 -1.34 -7.05 0.14
C PRO A 73 -1.80 -8.50 0.29
N ASP A 74 -1.54 -9.11 1.45
CA ASP A 74 -1.99 -10.46 1.80
C ASP A 74 -3.29 -10.41 2.60
N GLU A 75 -3.31 -9.61 3.68
CA GLU A 75 -4.47 -9.43 4.54
C GLU A 75 -4.50 -8.00 5.06
N CYS A 76 -5.59 -7.28 4.83
CA CYS A 76 -5.77 -5.92 5.36
C CYS A 76 -7.15 -5.77 6.00
N SER A 77 -7.24 -5.01 7.07
CA SER A 77 -8.50 -4.72 7.74
C SER A 77 -8.51 -3.26 8.23
N PRO A 78 -9.54 -2.47 7.88
CA PRO A 78 -10.57 -2.76 6.88
C PRO A 78 -10.00 -2.87 5.46
N ILE A 79 -10.62 -3.71 4.64
CA ILE A 79 -10.22 -3.91 3.23
C ILE A 79 -10.42 -2.60 2.45
N GLY A 80 -9.48 -2.33 1.51
CA GLY A 80 -9.54 -1.20 0.58
C GLY A 80 -9.01 0.13 1.12
N LEU A 81 -8.57 0.18 2.37
CA LEU A 81 -8.19 1.44 3.01
C LEU A 81 -6.68 1.60 3.23
N PHE A 82 -5.95 0.53 3.46
CA PHE A 82 -4.55 0.56 3.85
C PHE A 82 -3.59 -0.12 2.85
N GLU A 83 -4.11 -0.85 1.88
CA GLU A 83 -3.32 -1.65 0.95
C GLU A 83 -2.35 -0.80 0.14
N GLY A 84 -2.84 0.26 -0.50
CA GLY A 84 -2.03 1.10 -1.38
C GLY A 84 -0.82 1.69 -0.67
N VAL A 85 -1.03 2.34 0.48
CA VAL A 85 0.06 2.98 1.25
C VAL A 85 1.03 1.96 1.86
N SER A 86 0.54 0.76 2.19
CA SER A 86 1.36 -0.33 2.72
C SER A 86 2.28 -0.90 1.65
N VAL A 87 1.75 -1.17 0.46
CA VAL A 87 2.52 -1.61 -0.71
C VAL A 87 3.59 -0.59 -1.09
N GLU A 88 3.23 0.69 -1.13
CA GLU A 88 4.18 1.75 -1.46
C GLU A 88 5.31 1.86 -0.45
N SER A 89 4.98 1.82 0.82
CA SER A 89 5.99 1.88 1.87
C SER A 89 6.97 0.71 1.80
N ALA A 90 6.47 -0.48 1.51
CA ALA A 90 7.30 -1.69 1.46
C ALA A 90 8.25 -1.73 0.27
N LYS A 91 7.94 -1.08 -0.84
CA LYS A 91 8.84 -1.00 -2.01
C LYS A 91 10.16 -0.31 -1.69
N ASP A 92 10.16 0.59 -0.70
CA ASP A 92 11.33 1.32 -0.25
C ASP A 92 12.14 0.58 0.83
N PHE A 93 11.73 -0.62 1.24
CA PHE A 93 12.47 -1.39 2.23
C PHE A 93 13.82 -1.86 1.72
N ILE A 94 14.80 -1.84 2.60
CA ILE A 94 16.15 -2.34 2.35
C ILE A 94 16.45 -3.44 3.36
N TYR A 95 16.93 -4.55 2.84
CA TYR A 95 17.30 -5.73 3.61
C TYR A 95 18.77 -6.07 3.41
N GLN A 96 19.37 -6.66 4.41
CA GLN A 96 20.55 -7.47 4.26
C GLN A 96 20.14 -8.74 3.49
N PRO A 97 20.77 -9.07 2.35
CA PRO A 97 20.40 -10.25 1.59
C PRO A 97 20.76 -11.54 2.32
N ARG A 98 20.03 -12.61 2.05
CA ARG A 98 20.41 -13.95 2.47
C ARG A 98 21.63 -14.40 1.68
N ILE A 99 22.63 -14.96 2.37
CA ILE A 99 23.82 -15.54 1.76
C ILE A 99 23.88 -17.02 2.15
N VAL A 100 24.01 -17.90 1.16
CA VAL A 100 24.20 -19.34 1.35
C VAL A 100 25.45 -19.74 0.59
N ASP A 101 26.41 -20.31 1.30
CA ASP A 101 27.72 -20.72 0.76
C ASP A 101 28.42 -19.60 0.00
N GLY A 102 28.35 -18.38 0.52
CA GLY A 102 28.96 -17.19 -0.06
C GLY A 102 28.16 -16.57 -1.24
N VAL A 103 27.03 -17.15 -1.61
CA VAL A 103 26.21 -16.69 -2.75
C VAL A 103 24.94 -16.00 -2.26
N PRO A 104 24.68 -14.73 -2.63
CA PRO A 104 23.44 -14.05 -2.31
C PRO A 104 22.24 -14.75 -2.98
N GLN A 105 21.15 -14.90 -2.22
CA GLN A 105 19.92 -15.57 -2.68
C GLN A 105 18.69 -14.70 -2.40
N SER A 106 17.72 -14.73 -3.30
CA SER A 106 16.43 -14.12 -3.06
C SER A 106 15.57 -14.97 -2.11
N VAL A 107 14.73 -14.29 -1.32
CA VAL A 107 13.80 -14.91 -0.37
C VAL A 107 12.39 -14.41 -0.69
N SER A 108 11.53 -15.31 -1.16
CA SER A 108 10.11 -15.02 -1.42
C SER A 108 9.24 -15.27 -0.19
N GLY A 109 8.03 -14.70 -0.18
CA GLY A 109 7.06 -14.93 0.88
C GLY A 109 7.39 -14.22 2.19
N VAL A 110 8.26 -13.21 2.17
CA VAL A 110 8.54 -12.39 3.35
C VAL A 110 7.33 -11.53 3.63
N GLN A 111 6.90 -11.48 4.89
CA GLN A 111 5.75 -10.71 5.30
C GLN A 111 6.14 -9.55 6.22
N ASN A 112 5.38 -8.46 6.14
CA ASN A 112 5.44 -7.35 7.08
C ASN A 112 4.02 -6.88 7.42
N LYS A 113 3.75 -6.71 8.71
CA LYS A 113 2.50 -6.13 9.19
C LYS A 113 2.69 -4.65 9.48
N PHE A 114 1.89 -3.81 8.84
CA PHE A 114 1.70 -2.43 9.25
C PHE A 114 0.47 -2.32 10.14
N THR A 115 0.59 -1.57 11.22
CA THR A 115 -0.54 -1.22 12.09
C THR A 115 -0.79 0.27 11.97
N PHE A 116 -2.03 0.63 11.73
CA PHE A 116 -2.52 1.99 11.63
C PHE A 116 -3.32 2.29 12.89
N ASP A 117 -2.70 2.93 13.87
CA ASP A 117 -3.34 3.39 15.10
C ASP A 117 -3.18 4.89 15.26
N LEU A 118 -4.12 5.52 15.94
CA LEU A 118 -4.15 6.96 16.19
C LEU A 118 -3.60 7.30 17.57
N THR A 119 -3.30 6.30 18.40
CA THR A 119 -2.85 6.47 19.78
C THR A 119 -1.33 6.46 19.92
N GLY A 120 -0.61 5.87 18.98
CA GLY A 120 0.84 5.60 19.01
C GLY A 120 1.77 6.68 18.48
N GLY A 121 1.34 7.94 18.37
CA GLY A 121 2.20 9.07 18.01
C GLY A 121 2.54 9.19 16.52
N GLY A 122 1.80 8.56 15.64
CA GLY A 122 1.76 8.95 14.24
C GLY A 122 1.37 10.43 14.21
N LYS A 123 2.29 11.31 13.72
CA LYS A 123 2.00 12.73 13.64
C LYS A 123 0.69 12.90 12.88
N ARG A 124 -0.37 13.16 13.65
CA ARG A 124 -1.57 13.76 13.09
C ARG A 124 -1.05 14.90 12.21
N ARG A 125 -1.19 14.82 10.89
CA ARG A 125 -1.03 16.03 10.09
C ARG A 125 -1.97 17.02 10.75
N ASP A 126 -1.50 18.22 11.05
CA ASP A 126 -2.33 19.35 11.42
C ASP A 126 -3.26 19.68 10.24
N VAL A 127 -4.21 18.81 10.04
CA VAL A 127 -5.44 19.12 9.36
C VAL A 127 -6.20 19.82 10.44
N GLY A 128 -6.31 21.12 10.34
CA GLY A 128 -6.86 21.99 11.38
C GLY A 128 -8.06 21.34 12.07
N ASP A 129 -8.27 21.61 13.33
CA ASP A 129 -9.31 21.04 14.20
C ASP A 129 -10.76 21.12 13.63
N ASP A 130 -10.91 21.57 12.39
CA ASP A 130 -12.19 21.64 11.72
C ASP A 130 -12.61 20.23 11.25
N PRO A 131 -13.74 19.73 11.77
CA PRO A 131 -14.32 18.48 11.32
C PRO A 131 -14.61 18.54 9.82
N ILE A 132 -14.38 17.43 9.08
CA ILE A 132 -14.80 17.37 7.67
C ILE A 132 -16.28 17.72 7.59
N LYS A 133 -16.56 18.71 6.79
CA LYS A 133 -17.92 19.05 6.45
C LYS A 133 -18.32 18.18 5.25
N PHE A 134 -19.18 17.23 5.52
CA PHE A 134 -19.83 16.49 4.45
C PHE A 134 -20.91 17.38 3.84
N SER A 135 -20.75 17.73 2.58
CA SER A 135 -21.64 18.71 1.89
C SER A 135 -23.12 18.28 1.90
N PHE A 136 -23.36 16.98 1.96
CA PHE A 136 -24.70 16.39 1.99
C PHE A 136 -25.34 16.30 3.38
N LEU A 137 -24.63 16.67 4.46
CA LEU A 137 -25.17 16.65 5.80
C LEU A 137 -25.68 18.02 6.21
N LYS A 138 -26.89 18.07 6.78
CA LYS A 138 -27.37 19.23 7.49
C LYS A 138 -26.50 19.45 8.76
N PRO A 139 -26.38 20.70 9.27
CA PRO A 139 -25.51 20.98 10.43
C PRO A 139 -25.79 20.15 11.69
N ASN A 140 -27.04 19.74 11.92
CA ASN A 140 -27.41 18.86 13.03
C ASN A 140 -27.03 17.40 12.79
N GLU A 141 -27.06 16.95 11.54
CA GLU A 141 -26.62 15.62 11.12
C GLU A 141 -25.12 15.51 11.24
N GLN A 142 -24.38 16.52 10.73
CA GLN A 142 -22.92 16.62 10.87
C GLN A 142 -22.50 16.48 12.34
N ARG A 143 -23.05 17.30 13.24
CA ARG A 143 -22.74 17.21 14.67
C ARG A 143 -23.07 15.86 15.28
N SER A 144 -24.08 15.17 14.76
CA SER A 144 -24.51 13.87 15.25
C SER A 144 -23.59 12.75 14.78
N VAL A 145 -23.09 12.82 13.54
CA VAL A 145 -22.07 11.93 12.97
C VAL A 145 -20.75 12.15 13.71
N ASP A 146 -20.23 13.37 13.73
CA ASP A 146 -18.94 13.73 14.35
C ASP A 146 -18.86 13.25 15.81
N ARG A 147 -19.92 13.46 16.59
CA ARG A 147 -19.95 13.05 18.00
C ARG A 147 -19.84 11.54 18.15
N ARG A 148 -20.44 10.74 17.26
CA ARG A 148 -20.40 9.28 17.32
C ARG A 148 -19.06 8.75 16.86
N MET A 149 -18.52 9.30 15.79
CA MET A 149 -17.19 8.98 15.29
C MET A 149 -16.11 9.31 16.33
N LYS A 150 -16.17 10.49 16.94
CA LYS A 150 -15.23 10.91 18.00
C LYS A 150 -15.26 10.00 19.24
N LYS A 151 -16.39 9.35 19.52
CA LYS A 151 -16.56 8.41 20.63
C LYS A 151 -16.28 6.96 20.21
N ALA A 152 -15.96 6.71 18.95
CA ALA A 152 -15.89 5.37 18.37
C ALA A 152 -17.17 4.53 18.60
N ASP A 153 -18.33 5.19 18.64
CA ASP A 153 -19.63 4.55 18.88
C ASP A 153 -20.26 4.14 17.55
N TRP A 154 -19.66 3.11 16.95
CA TRP A 154 -19.98 2.65 15.59
C TRP A 154 -21.37 2.04 15.49
N ALA A 155 -21.80 1.31 16.50
CA ALA A 155 -23.16 0.76 16.54
C ALA A 155 -24.23 1.85 16.58
N SER A 156 -24.00 2.91 17.35
CA SER A 156 -24.88 4.08 17.38
C SER A 156 -24.81 4.89 16.07
N LEU A 157 -23.63 4.96 15.43
CA LEU A 157 -23.48 5.60 14.12
C LEU A 157 -24.31 4.87 13.07
N LYS A 158 -24.20 3.55 12.96
CA LYS A 158 -25.01 2.72 12.07
C LYS A 158 -26.51 2.94 12.30
N LYS A 159 -26.97 2.79 13.54
CA LYS A 159 -28.37 2.99 13.88
C LYS A 159 -28.87 4.38 13.49
N TYR A 160 -28.07 5.41 13.72
CA TYR A 160 -28.41 6.79 13.36
C TYR A 160 -28.50 6.96 11.84
N ALA A 161 -27.52 6.43 11.10
CA ALA A 161 -27.47 6.48 9.65
C ALA A 161 -28.68 5.79 9.00
N LEU A 162 -28.98 4.57 9.40
CA LEU A 162 -30.14 3.81 8.91
C LEU A 162 -31.48 4.48 9.22
N GLY A 163 -31.58 5.17 10.36
CA GLY A 163 -32.77 5.97 10.70
C GLY A 163 -32.95 7.22 9.84
N ARG A 164 -31.99 7.56 8.98
CA ARG A 164 -31.99 8.75 8.11
C ARG A 164 -31.91 8.43 6.62
N GLN A 165 -31.63 7.19 6.23
CA GLN A 165 -31.44 6.79 4.83
C GLN A 165 -32.61 7.15 3.92
N SER A 166 -33.86 7.10 4.41
CA SER A 166 -35.04 7.45 3.61
C SER A 166 -35.14 8.93 3.24
N SER A 167 -34.47 9.79 4.02
CA SER A 167 -34.41 11.24 3.77
C SER A 167 -33.08 11.70 3.20
N ASN A 168 -32.06 10.87 3.28
CA ASN A 168 -30.72 11.11 2.80
C ASN A 168 -30.01 9.76 2.62
N TYR A 169 -30.09 9.19 1.41
CA TYR A 169 -29.50 7.88 1.09
C TYR A 169 -27.99 7.84 1.30
N ARG A 170 -27.30 8.99 1.24
CA ARG A 170 -25.84 9.09 1.47
C ARG A 170 -25.44 8.73 2.90
N MET A 171 -26.39 8.65 3.82
CA MET A 171 -26.18 8.10 5.15
C MET A 171 -25.82 6.60 5.11
N LEU A 172 -26.13 5.88 4.02
CA LEU A 172 -25.70 4.49 3.82
C LEU A 172 -24.19 4.33 3.84
N PHE A 173 -23.44 5.34 3.40
CA PHE A 173 -22.00 5.37 3.54
C PHE A 173 -21.57 5.20 5.00
N PHE A 174 -22.15 5.94 5.93
CA PHE A 174 -21.81 5.83 7.35
C PHE A 174 -22.27 4.52 7.98
N ALA A 175 -23.34 3.93 7.47
CA ALA A 175 -23.78 2.59 7.91
C ALA A 175 -22.78 1.52 7.47
N GLY A 176 -22.39 1.51 6.20
CA GLY A 176 -21.39 0.61 5.65
C GLY A 176 -20.04 0.78 6.32
N TYR A 177 -19.62 2.03 6.49
CA TYR A 177 -18.40 2.37 7.18
C TYR A 177 -18.35 1.85 8.63
N ALA A 178 -19.42 2.03 9.39
CA ALA A 178 -19.51 1.53 10.76
C ALA A 178 -19.44 -0.01 10.79
N GLU A 179 -20.04 -0.69 9.81
CA GLU A 179 -19.97 -2.16 9.71
C GLU A 179 -18.56 -2.65 9.39
N LEU A 180 -17.81 -1.96 8.50
CA LEU A 180 -16.42 -2.29 8.22
C LEU A 180 -15.57 -2.28 9.50
N ILE A 181 -15.71 -1.23 10.30
CA ILE A 181 -14.93 -1.08 11.54
C ILE A 181 -15.36 -2.12 12.59
N MET A 182 -16.63 -2.52 12.61
CA MET A 182 -17.12 -3.58 13.49
C MET A 182 -16.75 -5.00 13.01
N GLY A 183 -16.12 -5.13 11.84
CA GLY A 183 -15.70 -6.41 11.27
C GLY A 183 -16.79 -7.15 10.51
N ASN A 184 -17.94 -6.51 10.23
CA ASN A 184 -19.07 -7.11 9.52
C ASN A 184 -18.99 -6.79 8.03
N SER A 185 -17.98 -7.32 7.34
CA SER A 185 -17.63 -6.95 5.97
C SER A 185 -18.77 -7.13 4.96
N ASP A 186 -19.50 -8.24 5.01
CA ASP A 186 -20.59 -8.50 4.04
C ASP A 186 -21.69 -7.44 4.14
N ALA A 187 -22.16 -7.13 5.35
CA ALA A 187 -23.15 -6.08 5.56
C ALA A 187 -22.62 -4.69 5.17
N ALA A 188 -21.34 -4.46 5.36
CA ALA A 188 -20.69 -3.21 4.99
C ALA A 188 -20.73 -3.01 3.46
N TYR A 189 -20.36 -4.04 2.70
CA TYR A 189 -20.37 -3.95 1.24
C TYR A 189 -21.78 -3.76 0.68
N GLU A 190 -22.79 -4.42 1.26
CA GLU A 190 -24.19 -4.20 0.89
C GLU A 190 -24.62 -2.73 1.04
N PHE A 191 -24.29 -2.07 2.14
CA PHE A 191 -24.59 -0.66 2.34
C PHE A 191 -23.81 0.26 1.42
N ILE A 192 -22.54 -0.06 1.16
CA ILE A 192 -21.69 0.72 0.26
C ILE A 192 -22.16 0.55 -1.20
N GLU A 193 -22.58 -0.65 -1.62
CA GLU A 193 -23.22 -0.90 -2.91
C GLU A 193 -24.50 -0.07 -3.06
N GLN A 194 -25.40 -0.11 -2.07
CA GLN A 194 -26.63 0.68 -2.09
C GLN A 194 -26.36 2.20 -2.13
N PHE A 195 -25.28 2.66 -1.53
CA PHE A 195 -24.87 4.06 -1.61
C PHE A 195 -24.39 4.45 -3.01
N ILE A 196 -23.54 3.62 -3.64
CA ILE A 196 -22.95 3.91 -4.96
C ILE A 196 -23.96 3.71 -6.09
N PHE A 197 -24.76 2.65 -6.05
CA PHE A 197 -25.73 2.31 -7.09
C PHE A 197 -27.14 2.87 -6.84
N HIS A 198 -27.23 3.95 -6.05
CA HIS A 198 -28.50 4.62 -5.84
C HIS A 198 -28.97 5.30 -7.15
N ASP A 199 -30.30 5.31 -7.40
CA ASP A 199 -30.95 5.79 -8.61
C ASP A 199 -30.83 7.31 -8.90
N GLU A 200 -29.89 8.01 -8.30
CA GLU A 200 -29.61 9.39 -8.66
C GLU A 200 -28.74 9.46 -9.92
N GLU A 201 -29.00 10.46 -10.78
CA GLU A 201 -28.40 10.59 -12.11
C GLU A 201 -26.89 10.78 -12.10
N GLU A 202 -26.29 11.22 -10.96
CA GLU A 202 -24.86 11.42 -10.84
C GLU A 202 -24.34 10.98 -9.46
N VAL A 203 -23.26 10.19 -9.47
CA VAL A 203 -22.51 9.85 -8.25
C VAL A 203 -21.76 11.11 -7.78
N PRO A 204 -21.95 11.60 -6.54
CA PRO A 204 -21.37 12.85 -6.10
C PRO A 204 -19.85 12.83 -6.11
N PHE A 205 -19.21 13.91 -6.56
CA PHE A 205 -17.77 14.12 -6.46
C PHE A 205 -17.40 14.53 -5.03
N GLU A 206 -17.24 13.54 -4.16
CA GLU A 206 -16.89 13.75 -2.75
C GLU A 206 -15.89 12.67 -2.28
N TYR A 207 -15.15 12.97 -1.22
CA TYR A 207 -14.22 12.01 -0.62
C TYR A 207 -14.90 10.72 -0.13
N VAL A 208 -16.14 10.81 0.37
CA VAL A 208 -16.89 9.63 0.79
C VAL A 208 -17.20 8.71 -0.38
N THR A 209 -17.51 9.29 -1.54
CA THR A 209 -17.76 8.55 -2.78
C THR A 209 -16.48 7.88 -3.27
N PHE A 210 -15.35 8.61 -3.26
CA PHE A 210 -14.06 8.04 -3.61
C PHE A 210 -13.69 6.87 -2.70
N SER A 211 -13.84 7.03 -1.39
CA SER A 211 -13.57 5.97 -0.41
C SER A 211 -14.49 4.74 -0.60
N ALA A 212 -15.76 4.96 -0.91
CA ALA A 212 -16.72 3.90 -1.19
C ALA A 212 -16.33 3.11 -2.47
N ILE A 213 -15.99 3.82 -3.56
CA ILE A 213 -15.55 3.22 -4.82
C ILE A 213 -14.26 2.43 -4.60
N GLN A 214 -13.26 3.01 -3.92
CA GLN A 214 -12.01 2.35 -3.61
C GLN A 214 -12.23 1.04 -2.84
N THR A 215 -13.14 1.06 -1.86
CA THR A 215 -13.51 -0.10 -1.06
C THR A 215 -14.14 -1.19 -1.92
N LEU A 216 -15.09 -0.84 -2.81
CA LEU A 216 -15.74 -1.81 -3.70
C LEU A 216 -14.79 -2.37 -4.75
N VAL A 217 -13.95 -1.53 -5.37
CA VAL A 217 -12.93 -2.00 -6.33
C VAL A 217 -12.03 -3.05 -5.71
N ALA A 218 -11.50 -2.77 -4.52
CA ALA A 218 -10.63 -3.70 -3.81
C ALA A 218 -11.37 -5.00 -3.45
N HIS A 219 -12.58 -4.90 -2.91
CA HIS A 219 -13.39 -6.05 -2.52
C HIS A 219 -13.72 -6.94 -3.72
N TYR A 220 -14.26 -6.37 -4.81
CA TYR A 220 -14.64 -7.16 -5.98
C TYR A 220 -13.44 -7.80 -6.66
N TYR A 221 -12.31 -7.09 -6.73
CA TYR A 221 -11.09 -7.64 -7.31
C TYR A 221 -10.54 -8.81 -6.49
N GLN A 222 -10.41 -8.66 -5.16
CA GLN A 222 -9.91 -9.70 -4.27
C GLN A 222 -10.82 -10.92 -4.19
N SER A 223 -12.14 -10.71 -4.21
CA SER A 223 -13.13 -11.78 -4.20
C SER A 223 -13.44 -12.35 -5.59
N GLN A 224 -12.72 -11.90 -6.63
CA GLN A 224 -12.87 -12.33 -8.02
C GLN A 224 -14.27 -12.08 -8.60
N GLN A 225 -14.99 -11.07 -8.08
CA GLN A 225 -16.29 -10.65 -8.57
C GLN A 225 -16.14 -9.66 -9.76
N TYR A 226 -15.46 -10.09 -10.82
CA TYR A 226 -15.06 -9.23 -11.94
C TYR A 226 -16.24 -8.60 -12.67
N GLU A 227 -17.37 -9.31 -12.77
CA GLU A 227 -18.61 -8.76 -13.37
C GLU A 227 -19.14 -7.56 -12.58
N LYS A 228 -19.12 -7.62 -11.25
CA LYS A 228 -19.49 -6.49 -10.40
C LYS A 228 -18.50 -5.33 -10.51
N LEU A 229 -17.20 -5.64 -10.63
CA LEU A 229 -16.17 -4.62 -10.82
C LEU A 229 -16.34 -3.89 -12.14
N ILE A 230 -16.68 -4.60 -13.22
CA ILE A 230 -16.98 -4.02 -14.52
C ILE A 230 -18.25 -3.16 -14.45
N ALA A 231 -19.31 -3.65 -13.80
CA ALA A 231 -20.55 -2.88 -13.62
C ALA A 231 -20.30 -1.59 -12.82
N LEU A 232 -19.43 -1.64 -11.81
CA LEU A 232 -19.01 -0.45 -11.07
C LEU A 232 -18.29 0.56 -11.97
N ASP A 233 -17.38 0.09 -12.83
CA ASP A 233 -16.64 0.94 -13.77
C ASP A 233 -17.54 1.58 -14.84
N GLU A 234 -18.59 0.88 -15.25
CA GLU A 234 -19.60 1.40 -16.18
C GLU A 234 -20.53 2.43 -15.52
N HIS A 235 -20.72 2.33 -14.21
CA HIS A 235 -21.58 3.23 -13.44
C HIS A 235 -20.86 4.51 -12.99
N VAL A 236 -19.55 4.43 -12.69
CA VAL A 236 -18.76 5.54 -12.09
C VAL A 236 -17.55 5.89 -12.93
N ASP A 237 -17.36 7.16 -13.24
CA ASP A 237 -16.11 7.64 -13.83
C ASP A 237 -15.07 7.89 -12.73
N ILE A 238 -14.23 6.88 -12.46
CA ILE A 238 -13.16 6.97 -11.45
C ILE A 238 -12.15 8.08 -11.75
N TRP A 239 -12.02 8.53 -13.00
CA TRP A 239 -11.05 9.54 -13.40
C TRP A 239 -11.35 10.93 -12.85
N TRP A 240 -12.56 11.19 -12.39
CA TRP A 240 -12.90 12.43 -11.71
C TRP A 240 -12.07 12.65 -10.43
N PHE A 241 -11.67 11.56 -9.76
CA PHE A 241 -10.92 11.62 -8.53
C PHE A 241 -9.40 11.76 -8.71
N ARG A 242 -8.90 11.73 -9.96
CA ARG A 242 -7.48 11.80 -10.26
C ARG A 242 -6.81 13.09 -9.78
N LEU A 243 -7.53 14.20 -9.72
CA LEU A 243 -7.01 15.45 -9.19
C LEU A 243 -6.76 15.42 -7.68
N ILE A 244 -7.38 14.48 -6.98
CA ILE A 244 -7.30 14.31 -5.53
C ILE A 244 -6.26 13.25 -5.19
N GLU A 245 -6.37 12.07 -5.81
CA GLU A 245 -5.55 10.89 -5.52
C GLU A 245 -5.14 10.18 -6.82
N PRO A 246 -4.26 10.80 -7.64
CA PRO A 246 -3.94 10.29 -8.98
C PRO A 246 -3.39 8.86 -8.96
N ARG A 247 -2.60 8.52 -7.95
CA ARG A 247 -1.97 7.21 -7.82
C ARG A 247 -2.97 6.11 -7.47
N GLU A 248 -3.89 6.39 -6.57
CA GLU A 248 -4.95 5.46 -6.19
C GLU A 248 -5.92 5.22 -7.37
N VAL A 249 -6.20 6.27 -8.15
CA VAL A 249 -7.01 6.13 -9.37
C VAL A 249 -6.30 5.24 -10.39
N ASN A 250 -4.98 5.40 -10.60
CA ASN A 250 -4.21 4.52 -11.48
C ASN A 250 -4.24 3.07 -11.00
N ARG A 251 -4.14 2.82 -9.68
CA ARG A 251 -4.24 1.49 -9.09
C ARG A 251 -5.61 0.86 -9.33
N MET A 252 -6.68 1.60 -9.09
CA MET A 252 -8.06 1.13 -9.36
C MET A 252 -8.25 0.83 -10.84
N ALA A 253 -7.81 1.72 -11.73
CA ALA A 253 -7.90 1.54 -13.17
C ALA A 253 -7.17 0.29 -13.66
N LEU A 254 -6.04 -0.06 -13.03
CA LEU A 254 -5.28 -1.27 -13.32
C LEU A 254 -6.07 -2.54 -12.96
N MET A 255 -6.68 -2.57 -11.77
CA MET A 255 -7.54 -3.68 -11.33
C MET A 255 -8.76 -3.85 -12.26
N ILE A 256 -9.35 -2.73 -12.69
CA ILE A 256 -10.48 -2.73 -13.63
C ILE A 256 -10.04 -3.22 -15.01
N ALA A 257 -8.88 -2.78 -15.52
CA ALA A 257 -8.32 -3.25 -16.78
C ALA A 257 -8.09 -4.77 -16.77
N ASP A 258 -7.53 -5.28 -15.69
CA ASP A 258 -7.30 -6.72 -15.50
C ASP A 258 -8.63 -7.50 -15.46
N ALA A 259 -9.64 -6.99 -14.77
CA ALA A 259 -10.97 -7.59 -14.72
C ALA A 259 -11.60 -7.69 -16.12
N TYR A 260 -11.50 -6.64 -16.95
CA TYR A 260 -11.94 -6.71 -18.36
C TYR A 260 -11.17 -7.77 -19.15
N GLY A 261 -9.85 -7.87 -18.96
CA GLY A 261 -9.03 -8.89 -19.60
C GLY A 261 -9.44 -10.31 -19.22
N ILE A 262 -9.66 -10.56 -17.93
CA ILE A 262 -10.14 -11.85 -17.42
C ILE A 262 -11.53 -12.20 -17.97
N ALA A 263 -12.41 -11.21 -18.10
CA ALA A 263 -13.74 -11.37 -18.70
C ALA A 263 -13.69 -11.53 -20.24
N GLY A 264 -12.51 -11.50 -20.86
CA GLY A 264 -12.31 -11.66 -22.30
C GLY A 264 -12.54 -10.38 -23.12
N ASN A 265 -12.79 -9.25 -22.48
CA ASN A 265 -12.96 -7.96 -23.17
C ASN A 265 -11.61 -7.21 -23.27
N MET A 266 -10.72 -7.73 -24.13
CA MET A 266 -9.38 -7.14 -24.32
C MET A 266 -9.42 -5.70 -24.84
N ALA A 267 -10.45 -5.30 -25.60
CA ALA A 267 -10.57 -3.92 -26.10
C ALA A 267 -10.80 -2.93 -24.96
N ALA A 268 -11.67 -3.25 -24.01
CA ALA A 268 -11.90 -2.43 -22.82
C ALA A 268 -10.69 -2.45 -21.88
N SER A 269 -10.06 -3.61 -21.70
CA SER A 269 -8.82 -3.75 -20.93
C SER A 269 -7.71 -2.83 -21.45
N ASN A 270 -7.39 -2.92 -22.75
CA ASN A 270 -6.36 -2.08 -23.38
C ASN A 270 -6.70 -0.59 -23.29
N LYS A 271 -7.96 -0.22 -23.50
CA LYS A 271 -8.41 1.16 -23.33
C LYS A 271 -8.13 1.71 -21.93
N ARG A 272 -8.32 0.89 -20.89
CA ARG A 272 -8.02 1.31 -19.51
C ARG A 272 -6.52 1.46 -19.28
N PHE A 273 -5.68 0.56 -19.78
CA PHE A 273 -4.23 0.69 -19.73
C PHE A 273 -3.74 1.95 -20.49
N GLU A 274 -4.26 2.22 -21.69
CA GLU A 274 -3.97 3.44 -22.45
C GLU A 274 -4.32 4.70 -21.65
N GLN A 275 -5.49 4.73 -21.01
CA GLN A 275 -5.92 5.85 -20.18
C GLN A 275 -4.97 6.12 -19.00
N ILE A 276 -4.39 5.06 -18.37
CA ILE A 276 -3.38 5.22 -17.32
C ILE A 276 -2.11 5.88 -17.89
N VAL A 277 -1.64 5.41 -19.04
CA VAL A 277 -0.42 5.92 -19.69
C VAL A 277 -0.60 7.35 -20.18
N ASP A 278 -1.70 7.64 -20.89
CA ASP A 278 -1.96 8.94 -21.51
C ASP A 278 -2.21 10.05 -20.48
N ARG A 279 -2.74 9.67 -19.31
CA ARG A 279 -3.04 10.61 -18.23
C ARG A 279 -1.92 10.79 -17.22
N ALA A 280 -0.73 10.27 -17.50
CA ALA A 280 0.48 10.40 -16.69
C ALA A 280 1.49 11.42 -17.28
N PRO A 281 1.16 12.73 -17.36
CA PRO A 281 1.96 13.70 -18.09
C PRO A 281 3.19 14.18 -17.31
N SER A 282 3.22 14.03 -16.00
CA SER A 282 4.31 14.54 -15.16
C SER A 282 5.42 13.52 -14.94
N ALA A 283 6.65 13.98 -14.71
CA ALA A 283 7.77 13.11 -14.39
C ALA A 283 7.53 12.28 -13.11
N SER A 284 6.78 12.83 -12.15
CA SER A 284 6.40 12.12 -10.93
C SER A 284 5.37 11.01 -11.21
N GLU A 285 4.46 11.23 -12.15
CA GLU A 285 3.46 10.24 -12.55
C GLU A 285 4.04 9.16 -13.48
N THR A 286 5.05 9.50 -14.30
CA THR A 286 5.78 8.49 -15.09
C THR A 286 6.63 7.57 -14.23
N ALA A 287 7.01 8.00 -13.02
CA ALA A 287 7.65 7.16 -12.01
C ALA A 287 6.65 6.32 -11.19
N ASP A 288 5.34 6.50 -11.40
CA ASP A 288 4.31 5.70 -10.76
C ASP A 288 4.39 4.25 -11.27
N PRO A 289 4.52 3.25 -10.37
CA PRO A 289 4.64 1.85 -10.76
C PRO A 289 3.42 1.34 -11.53
N PHE A 290 2.24 1.87 -11.26
CA PHE A 290 1.02 1.47 -11.98
C PHE A 290 1.04 1.92 -13.43
N VAL A 291 1.64 3.07 -13.73
CA VAL A 291 1.91 3.51 -15.11
C VAL A 291 2.90 2.58 -15.79
N GLY A 292 3.96 2.16 -15.10
CA GLY A 292 4.93 1.18 -15.60
C GLY A 292 4.29 -0.17 -15.92
N MET A 293 3.40 -0.65 -15.05
CA MET A 293 2.64 -1.89 -15.28
C MET A 293 1.70 -1.78 -16.50
N ALA A 294 1.00 -0.65 -16.64
CA ALA A 294 0.12 -0.41 -17.80
C ALA A 294 0.91 -0.38 -19.12
N ARG A 295 2.07 0.26 -19.16
CA ARG A 295 2.97 0.24 -20.33
C ARG A 295 3.40 -1.18 -20.69
N THR A 296 3.81 -1.96 -19.68
CA THR A 296 4.20 -3.36 -19.90
C THR A 296 3.06 -4.18 -20.49
N ALA A 297 1.83 -3.99 -19.99
CA ALA A 297 0.65 -4.68 -20.51
C ALA A 297 0.35 -4.32 -21.97
N LEU A 298 0.65 -3.08 -22.39
CA LEU A 298 0.49 -2.60 -23.76
C LEU A 298 1.70 -2.94 -24.67
N GLY A 299 2.78 -3.51 -24.14
CA GLY A 299 4.00 -3.80 -24.89
C GLY A 299 4.85 -2.56 -25.22
N LEU A 300 4.76 -1.50 -24.39
CA LEU A 300 5.44 -0.21 -24.55
C LEU A 300 6.69 -0.10 -23.67
#